data_13cd6d53a7a97da7746dc169d82b090f
#
_entry.id   13cd6d53a7a97da7746dc169d82b090f
#
_cell.length_a   1.000
_cell.length_b   1.000
_cell.length_c   1.000
_cell.angle_alpha   90.00
_cell.angle_beta   90.00
_cell.angle_gamma   90.00
#
_symmetry.space_group_name_H-M   'P 1'
#
loop_
_entity.id
_entity.type
_entity.pdbx_description
1 polymer ?
#
loop_
_entity_poly.entity_id
_entity_poly.type
_entity_poly.pdbx_seq_one_letter_code
_entity_poly.pdbx_strand_id
1 'polypeptide(L)'
;EKNRDLGTALYYGLYMDTNQFSELSNPVDMDMCESLNFDKNQISLFRNSNISLRELEIAGVAMLRCNYNDDYQFAVIHSQPCDPNVLGLISDFLLQVAGVNTCVVYNEDSGGYKFSVRSCIREVNASELSDYLSEGIGSGGGHYEKAGGYISMKLYEEKYPTLHSEASVSYTHLR
;
A
#
# COMPACT_ATOMS: atom_id res chain seq x y z
N GLU A 1 -34.22 -7.58 -2.74
CA GLU A 1 -32.93 -8.31 -2.84
C GLU A 1 -31.87 -7.48 -3.57
N LYS A 2 -32.07 -7.10 -4.85
CA LYS A 2 -31.09 -6.31 -5.63
C LYS A 2 -30.64 -5.02 -4.94
N ASN A 3 -31.52 -4.34 -4.21
CA ASN A 3 -31.16 -3.11 -3.51
C ASN A 3 -30.30 -3.39 -2.27
N ARG A 4 -30.47 -4.54 -1.63
CA ARG A 4 -29.67 -4.97 -0.48
C ARG A 4 -28.25 -5.40 -0.88
N ASP A 5 -28.11 -6.11 -2.00
CA ASP A 5 -26.81 -6.52 -2.51
C ASP A 5 -26.00 -5.29 -2.94
N LEU A 6 -26.61 -4.34 -3.63
CA LEU A 6 -25.98 -3.07 -3.97
C LEU A 6 -25.58 -2.29 -2.71
N GLY A 7 -26.48 -2.19 -1.73
CA GLY A 7 -26.21 -1.55 -0.45
C GLY A 7 -25.04 -2.21 0.30
N THR A 8 -24.96 -3.54 0.25
CA THR A 8 -23.86 -4.31 0.85
C THR A 8 -22.54 -4.02 0.15
N ALA A 9 -22.53 -3.99 -1.19
CA ALA A 9 -21.33 -3.68 -1.96
C ALA A 9 -20.83 -2.25 -1.72
N LEU A 10 -21.73 -1.26 -1.71
CA LEU A 10 -21.39 0.14 -1.44
C LEU A 10 -20.86 0.34 -0.01
N TYR A 11 -21.53 -0.26 0.98
CA TYR A 11 -21.10 -0.21 2.38
C TYR A 11 -19.72 -0.82 2.54
N TYR A 12 -19.49 -2.01 1.96
CA TYR A 12 -18.20 -2.68 2.06
C TYR A 12 -17.09 -1.95 1.31
N GLY A 13 -17.39 -1.40 0.13
CA GLY A 13 -16.44 -0.57 -0.62
C GLY A 13 -15.97 0.63 0.19
N LEU A 14 -16.91 1.39 0.78
CA LEU A 14 -16.57 2.53 1.61
C LEU A 14 -15.82 2.12 2.90
N TYR A 15 -16.23 1.00 3.52
CA TYR A 15 -15.56 0.43 4.68
C TYR A 15 -14.08 0.12 4.41
N MET A 16 -13.77 -0.45 3.24
CA MET A 16 -12.39 -0.79 2.85
C MET A 16 -11.59 0.44 2.45
N ASP A 17 -12.17 1.36 1.68
CA ASP A 17 -11.51 2.56 1.18
C ASP A 17 -11.13 3.54 2.31
N THR A 18 -11.95 3.59 3.35
CA THR A 18 -11.77 4.50 4.49
C THR A 18 -11.14 3.84 5.73
N ASN A 19 -10.41 2.75 5.55
CA ASN A 19 -9.78 2.02 6.65
C ASN A 19 -10.77 1.77 7.81
N GLN A 20 -11.84 1.02 7.53
CA GLN A 20 -12.89 0.70 8.50
C GLN A 20 -13.58 1.93 9.09
N PHE A 21 -13.80 2.96 8.26
CA PHE A 21 -14.37 4.27 8.60
C PHE A 21 -13.48 5.17 9.47
N SER A 22 -12.26 4.76 9.80
CA SER A 22 -11.34 5.59 10.59
C SER A 22 -10.86 6.85 9.85
N GLU A 23 -10.84 6.81 8.51
CA GLU A 23 -10.43 7.90 7.63
C GLU A 23 -11.64 8.65 7.02
N LEU A 24 -12.84 8.42 7.53
CA LEU A 24 -14.06 9.02 7.02
C LEU A 24 -14.13 10.48 7.50
N SER A 25 -13.95 11.42 6.59
CA SER A 25 -13.88 12.85 6.89
C SER A 25 -15.12 13.64 6.46
N ASN A 26 -15.92 13.08 5.52
CA ASN A 26 -17.09 13.76 4.99
C ASN A 26 -18.36 13.28 5.71
N PRO A 27 -19.12 14.17 6.40
CA PRO A 27 -20.36 13.78 7.07
C PRO A 27 -21.41 13.15 6.14
N VAL A 28 -21.42 13.52 4.85
CA VAL A 28 -22.35 12.96 3.87
C VAL A 28 -22.11 11.45 3.64
N ASP A 29 -20.86 11.02 3.71
CA ASP A 29 -20.51 9.60 3.57
C ASP A 29 -21.00 8.78 4.78
N MET A 30 -20.98 9.37 5.98
CA MET A 30 -21.57 8.77 7.18
C MET A 30 -23.10 8.62 7.06
N ASP A 31 -23.78 9.70 6.67
CA ASP A 31 -25.23 9.71 6.45
C ASP A 31 -25.63 8.68 5.39
N MET A 32 -24.83 8.56 4.32
CA MET A 32 -25.02 7.55 3.29
C MET A 32 -24.89 6.14 3.86
N CYS A 33 -23.84 5.86 4.64
CA CYS A 33 -23.64 4.55 5.27
C CYS A 33 -24.82 4.14 6.16
N GLU A 34 -25.34 5.06 6.96
CA GLU A 34 -26.50 4.81 7.84
C GLU A 34 -27.79 4.53 7.05
N SER A 35 -27.91 5.11 5.86
CA SER A 35 -29.10 4.94 4.99
C SER A 35 -29.06 3.64 4.16
N LEU A 36 -27.90 2.99 4.02
CA LEU A 36 -27.77 1.79 3.21
C LEU A 36 -28.43 0.57 3.85
N ASN A 37 -29.26 -0.12 3.07
CA ASN A 37 -29.77 -1.44 3.44
C ASN A 37 -28.73 -2.49 3.04
N PHE A 38 -27.97 -3.03 3.99
CA PHE A 38 -26.90 -4.00 3.74
C PHE A 38 -27.02 -5.28 4.57
N ASP A 39 -26.31 -6.32 4.16
CA ASP A 39 -26.26 -7.60 4.85
C ASP A 39 -25.01 -7.70 5.74
N LYS A 40 -25.22 -7.62 7.07
CA LYS A 40 -24.12 -7.73 8.05
C LYS A 40 -23.37 -9.06 7.98
N ASN A 41 -24.05 -10.15 7.61
CA ASN A 41 -23.41 -11.47 7.52
C ASN A 41 -22.47 -11.52 6.31
N GLN A 42 -22.90 -10.95 5.19
CA GLN A 42 -22.04 -10.84 4.01
C GLN A 42 -20.82 -9.95 4.28
N ILE A 43 -20.99 -8.80 4.95
CA ILE A 43 -19.85 -7.96 5.36
C ILE A 43 -18.86 -8.74 6.23
N SER A 44 -19.35 -9.50 7.22
CA SER A 44 -18.49 -10.35 8.04
C SER A 44 -17.76 -11.43 7.22
N LEU A 45 -18.45 -12.03 6.27
CA LEU A 45 -17.85 -13.02 5.38
C LEU A 45 -16.74 -12.40 4.52
N PHE A 46 -16.99 -11.25 3.92
CA PHE A 46 -16.00 -10.54 3.12
C PHE A 46 -14.77 -10.16 3.95
N ARG A 47 -14.95 -9.62 5.16
CA ARG A 47 -13.85 -9.31 6.07
C ARG A 47 -12.97 -10.52 6.40
N ASN A 48 -13.58 -11.69 6.57
CA ASN A 48 -12.89 -12.92 6.96
C ASN A 48 -12.27 -13.68 5.77
N SER A 49 -12.50 -13.22 4.54
CA SER A 49 -12.00 -13.87 3.32
C SER A 49 -11.08 -12.98 2.46
N ASN A 50 -10.65 -11.84 2.99
CA ASN A 50 -9.85 -10.86 2.25
C ASN A 50 -8.40 -11.30 2.00
N ILE A 51 -7.86 -12.19 2.81
CA ILE A 51 -6.47 -12.60 2.76
C ILE A 51 -6.41 -14.13 2.69
N SER A 52 -5.76 -14.66 1.68
CA SER A 52 -5.44 -16.08 1.57
C SER A 52 -4.25 -16.46 2.45
N LEU A 53 -4.12 -17.75 2.78
CA LEU A 53 -2.94 -18.24 3.52
C LEU A 53 -1.64 -17.96 2.77
N ARG A 54 -1.66 -18.03 1.43
CA ARG A 54 -0.49 -17.71 0.61
C ARG A 54 -0.08 -16.24 0.71
N GLU A 55 -1.02 -15.33 0.70
CA GLU A 55 -0.75 -13.88 0.88
C GLU A 55 -0.23 -13.60 2.28
N LEU A 56 -0.75 -14.28 3.29
CA LEU A 56 -0.25 -14.20 4.67
C LEU A 56 1.20 -14.71 4.77
N GLU A 57 1.54 -15.82 4.12
CA GLU A 57 2.91 -16.35 4.06
C GLU A 57 3.86 -15.35 3.39
N ILE A 58 3.45 -14.77 2.25
CA ILE A 58 4.22 -13.74 1.55
C ILE A 58 4.49 -12.55 2.47
N ALA A 59 3.46 -12.04 3.12
CA ALA A 59 3.57 -10.92 4.05
C ALA A 59 4.51 -11.26 5.23
N GLY A 60 4.36 -12.43 5.83
CA GLY A 60 5.20 -12.87 6.93
C GLY A 60 6.68 -12.96 6.56
N VAL A 61 7.01 -13.55 5.40
CA VAL A 61 8.39 -13.63 4.91
C VAL A 61 8.95 -12.23 4.58
N ALA A 62 8.14 -11.36 3.99
CA ALA A 62 8.54 -10.00 3.68
C ALA A 62 8.87 -9.19 4.95
N MET A 63 8.04 -9.31 5.99
CA MET A 63 8.26 -8.64 7.28
C MET A 63 9.56 -9.06 7.97
N LEU A 64 9.95 -10.34 7.86
CA LEU A 64 11.23 -10.82 8.38
C LEU A 64 12.46 -10.19 7.69
N ARG A 65 12.26 -9.60 6.51
CA ARG A 65 13.30 -8.92 5.71
C ARG A 65 13.20 -7.40 5.80
N CYS A 66 12.51 -6.88 6.78
CA CYS A 66 12.33 -5.45 6.96
C CYS A 66 13.68 -4.78 7.22
N ASN A 67 14.00 -3.79 6.39
CA ASN A 67 15.11 -2.88 6.62
C ASN A 67 14.56 -1.61 7.26
N TYR A 68 14.91 -1.38 8.52
CA TYR A 68 14.39 -0.28 9.31
C TYR A 68 15.50 0.72 9.65
N ASN A 69 15.19 2.00 9.51
CA ASN A 69 16.05 3.10 9.92
C ASN A 69 15.42 3.81 11.12
N ASP A 70 16.09 3.73 12.27
CA ASP A 70 15.59 4.25 13.55
C ASP A 70 15.64 5.79 13.61
N ASP A 71 16.64 6.41 12.98
CA ASP A 71 16.80 7.88 12.99
C ASP A 71 15.65 8.58 12.27
N TYR A 72 15.18 7.98 11.17
CA TYR A 72 14.08 8.50 10.35
C TYR A 72 12.75 7.79 10.57
N GLN A 73 12.72 6.76 11.41
CA GLN A 73 11.52 5.93 11.65
C GLN A 73 10.89 5.43 10.33
N PHE A 74 11.76 4.98 9.44
CA PHE A 74 11.45 4.60 8.07
C PHE A 74 11.74 3.13 7.83
N ALA A 75 10.81 2.41 7.18
CA ALA A 75 10.95 1.00 6.85
C ALA A 75 10.91 0.74 5.34
N VAL A 76 11.77 -0.16 4.87
CA VAL A 76 11.75 -0.66 3.49
C VAL A 76 11.68 -2.17 3.49
N ILE A 77 10.78 -2.71 2.68
CA ILE A 77 10.64 -4.15 2.47
C ILE A 77 10.69 -4.48 0.98
N HIS A 78 11.54 -5.44 0.63
CA HIS A 78 11.47 -6.15 -0.64
C HIS A 78 10.67 -7.44 -0.45
N SER A 79 9.50 -7.51 -1.07
CA SER A 79 8.63 -8.69 -1.08
C SER A 79 8.94 -9.56 -2.30
N GLN A 80 8.67 -10.85 -2.21
CA GLN A 80 8.59 -11.66 -3.42
C GLN A 80 7.44 -11.22 -4.32
N PRO A 81 7.45 -11.58 -5.63
CA PRO A 81 6.36 -11.24 -6.56
C PRO A 81 5.00 -11.63 -6.01
N CYS A 82 4.09 -10.66 -5.95
CA CYS A 82 2.74 -10.83 -5.43
C CYS A 82 1.79 -9.77 -6.02
N ASP A 83 0.50 -9.94 -5.76
CA ASP A 83 -0.50 -8.94 -6.11
C ASP A 83 -0.22 -7.60 -5.41
N PRO A 84 -0.43 -6.45 -6.08
CA PRO A 84 -0.25 -5.12 -5.47
C PRO A 84 -1.02 -4.91 -4.16
N ASN A 85 -2.18 -5.57 -4.00
CA ASN A 85 -2.94 -5.50 -2.75
C ASN A 85 -2.16 -6.07 -1.56
N VAL A 86 -1.30 -7.07 -1.80
CA VAL A 86 -0.43 -7.65 -0.75
C VAL A 86 0.65 -6.65 -0.33
N LEU A 87 1.18 -5.85 -1.26
CA LEU A 87 2.12 -4.77 -0.91
C LEU A 87 1.44 -3.73 -0.01
N GLY A 88 0.20 -3.36 -0.35
CA GLY A 88 -0.62 -2.47 0.49
C GLY A 88 -0.83 -3.06 1.89
N LEU A 89 -1.21 -4.34 1.98
CA LEU A 89 -1.40 -5.04 3.24
C LEU A 89 -0.14 -5.03 4.12
N ILE A 90 1.03 -5.34 3.55
CA ILE A 90 2.31 -5.31 4.27
C ILE A 90 2.60 -3.90 4.77
N SER A 91 2.37 -2.88 3.93
CA SER A 91 2.58 -1.47 4.28
C SER A 91 1.66 -1.03 5.43
N ASP A 92 0.39 -1.43 5.40
CA ASP A 92 -0.59 -1.11 6.43
C ASP A 92 -0.24 -1.79 7.77
N PHE A 93 0.33 -3.00 7.77
CA PHE A 93 0.86 -3.66 8.96
C PHE A 93 2.08 -2.93 9.53
N LEU A 94 2.99 -2.45 8.67
CA LEU A 94 4.18 -1.74 9.13
C LEU A 94 3.84 -0.45 9.88
N LEU A 95 2.84 0.30 9.44
CA LEU A 95 2.41 1.52 10.14
C LEU A 95 1.75 1.26 11.51
N GLN A 96 1.42 0.00 11.82
CA GLN A 96 0.94 -0.37 13.16
C GLN A 96 2.08 -0.66 14.15
N VAL A 97 3.33 -0.71 13.65
CA VAL A 97 4.51 -0.91 14.49
C VAL A 97 4.95 0.42 15.08
N ALA A 98 5.03 0.48 16.42
CA ALA A 98 5.52 1.68 17.10
C ALA A 98 6.93 2.05 16.60
N GLY A 99 7.09 3.29 16.17
CA GLY A 99 8.35 3.79 15.62
C GLY A 99 8.49 3.69 14.10
N VAL A 100 7.51 3.13 13.38
CA VAL A 100 7.47 3.21 11.92
C VAL A 100 6.50 4.30 11.49
N ASN A 101 7.02 5.40 11.00
CA ASN A 101 6.22 6.55 10.54
C ASN A 101 5.98 6.55 9.04
N THR A 102 6.91 5.97 8.29
CA THR A 102 6.82 5.89 6.82
C THR A 102 7.38 4.55 6.36
N CYS A 103 6.79 3.97 5.33
CA CYS A 103 7.33 2.75 4.73
C CYS A 103 7.16 2.71 3.22
N VAL A 104 8.08 1.98 2.59
CA VAL A 104 8.02 1.57 1.17
C VAL A 104 8.12 0.07 1.09
N VAL A 105 7.14 -0.56 0.47
CA VAL A 105 7.13 -2.00 0.19
C VAL A 105 7.08 -2.19 -1.31
N TYR A 106 7.99 -2.99 -1.85
CA TYR A 106 8.09 -3.19 -3.29
C TYR A 106 8.33 -4.66 -3.66
N ASN A 107 8.00 -5.01 -4.89
CA ASN A 107 8.33 -6.31 -5.46
C ASN A 107 8.69 -6.20 -6.94
N GLU A 108 9.34 -7.25 -7.45
CA GLU A 108 9.51 -7.42 -8.88
C GLU A 108 8.19 -7.77 -9.56
N ASP A 109 7.98 -7.17 -10.74
CA ASP A 109 6.94 -7.52 -11.69
C ASP A 109 7.56 -7.61 -13.10
N SER A 110 6.82 -8.16 -14.07
CA SER A 110 7.26 -8.37 -15.44
C SER A 110 7.76 -7.08 -16.13
N GLY A 111 9.03 -6.75 -15.96
CA GLY A 111 9.70 -5.60 -16.57
C GLY A 111 9.97 -4.42 -15.64
N GLY A 112 9.80 -4.58 -14.33
CA GLY A 112 10.12 -3.53 -13.35
C GLY A 112 9.75 -3.86 -11.92
N TYR A 113 9.49 -2.81 -11.14
CA TYR A 113 9.11 -2.92 -9.74
C TYR A 113 7.78 -2.22 -9.49
N LYS A 114 6.86 -2.89 -8.83
CA LYS A 114 5.70 -2.26 -8.20
C LYS A 114 6.02 -1.91 -6.77
N PHE A 115 5.52 -0.77 -6.31
CA PHE A 115 5.74 -0.36 -4.94
C PHE A 115 4.50 0.29 -4.32
N SER A 116 4.43 0.20 -3.00
CA SER A 116 3.44 0.84 -2.13
C SER A 116 4.16 1.74 -1.14
N VAL A 117 3.64 2.92 -0.93
CA VAL A 117 4.12 3.91 0.04
C VAL A 117 3.03 4.18 1.06
N ARG A 118 3.40 4.26 2.32
CA ARG A 118 2.52 4.70 3.41
C ARG A 118 3.25 5.68 4.31
N SER A 119 2.51 6.66 4.82
CA SER A 119 3.00 7.61 5.82
C SER A 119 1.89 7.95 6.80
N CYS A 120 2.22 8.02 8.09
CA CYS A 120 1.30 8.48 9.14
C CYS A 120 1.73 9.83 9.76
N ILE A 121 2.72 10.51 9.18
CA ILE A 121 3.20 11.81 9.64
C ILE A 121 3.01 12.89 8.57
N ARG A 122 2.82 14.14 9.04
CA ARG A 122 2.58 15.28 8.14
C ARG A 122 3.83 15.73 7.37
N GLU A 123 5.00 15.37 7.84
CA GLU A 123 6.28 15.75 7.24
C GLU A 123 6.58 14.97 5.95
N VAL A 124 5.91 13.83 5.76
CA VAL A 124 6.11 12.97 4.59
C VAL A 124 4.78 12.73 3.88
N ASN A 125 4.63 13.34 2.72
CA ASN A 125 3.52 13.11 1.81
C ASN A 125 3.81 11.86 0.96
N ALA A 126 3.02 10.80 1.14
CA ALA A 126 3.22 9.54 0.43
C ALA A 126 3.10 9.69 -1.10
N SER A 127 2.22 10.58 -1.60
CA SER A 127 2.09 10.84 -3.03
C SER A 127 3.35 11.50 -3.60
N GLU A 128 3.88 12.55 -2.95
CA GLU A 128 5.11 13.22 -3.38
C GLU A 128 6.32 12.27 -3.32
N LEU A 129 6.40 11.43 -2.29
CA LEU A 129 7.46 10.43 -2.20
C LEU A 129 7.34 9.38 -3.32
N SER A 130 6.13 8.96 -3.65
CA SER A 130 5.87 8.03 -4.75
C SER A 130 6.25 8.62 -6.12
N ASP A 131 5.89 9.89 -6.37
CA ASP A 131 6.28 10.62 -7.57
C ASP A 131 7.81 10.75 -7.66
N TYR A 132 8.46 11.12 -6.56
CA TYR A 132 9.92 11.24 -6.48
C TYR A 132 10.64 9.92 -6.78
N LEU A 133 10.18 8.81 -6.19
CA LEU A 133 10.77 7.48 -6.42
C LEU A 133 10.68 7.02 -7.87
N SER A 134 9.65 7.44 -8.58
CA SER A 134 9.37 7.04 -9.98
C SER A 134 9.81 8.07 -11.02
N GLU A 135 10.33 9.23 -10.61
CA GLU A 135 10.64 10.34 -11.51
C GLU A 135 11.61 9.98 -12.64
N GLY A 136 11.14 10.05 -13.87
CA GLY A 136 11.90 9.74 -15.08
C GLY A 136 12.22 8.27 -15.30
N ILE A 137 11.70 7.36 -14.46
CA ILE A 137 11.89 5.90 -14.57
C ILE A 137 10.60 5.10 -14.44
N GLY A 138 9.47 5.78 -14.22
CA GLY A 138 8.19 5.12 -14.01
C GLY A 138 7.07 6.09 -13.79
N SER A 139 6.10 5.70 -12.99
CA SER A 139 4.97 6.52 -12.58
C SER A 139 4.58 6.21 -11.14
N GLY A 140 4.25 7.24 -10.37
CA GLY A 140 3.78 7.13 -9.00
C GLY A 140 2.66 8.10 -8.74
N GLY A 141 2.08 8.05 -7.54
CA GLY A 141 1.04 8.95 -7.09
C GLY A 141 0.06 8.28 -6.14
N GLY A 142 -0.89 9.06 -5.65
CA GLY A 142 -1.90 8.59 -4.71
C GLY A 142 -2.42 9.70 -3.83
N HIS A 143 -2.76 9.35 -2.60
CA HIS A 143 -3.18 10.26 -1.55
C HIS A 143 -2.03 10.62 -0.62
N TYR A 144 -2.27 11.57 0.26
CA TYR A 144 -1.28 12.07 1.21
C TYR A 144 -0.65 10.97 2.08
N GLU A 145 -1.47 10.05 2.56
CA GLU A 145 -1.03 8.96 3.47
C GLU A 145 -0.77 7.64 2.75
N LYS A 146 -1.33 7.46 1.55
CA LYS A 146 -1.33 6.19 0.79
C LYS A 146 -1.05 6.46 -0.67
N ALA A 147 0.05 5.93 -1.15
CA ALA A 147 0.44 6.05 -2.56
C ALA A 147 1.11 4.76 -3.04
N GLY A 148 1.40 4.73 -4.32
CA GLY A 148 2.13 3.64 -4.92
C GLY A 148 2.53 3.96 -6.34
N GLY A 149 3.23 3.04 -6.99
CA GLY A 149 3.68 3.28 -8.33
C GLY A 149 4.38 2.08 -8.94
N TYR A 150 4.96 2.37 -10.09
CA TYR A 150 5.70 1.41 -10.89
C TYR A 150 7.00 2.05 -11.39
N ILE A 151 8.10 1.33 -11.29
CA ILE A 151 9.41 1.66 -11.85
C ILE A 151 9.70 0.69 -12.99
N SER A 152 9.92 1.21 -14.20
CA SER A 152 10.35 0.40 -15.36
C SER A 152 11.81 0.02 -15.24
N MET A 153 12.13 -1.27 -15.29
CA MET A 153 13.53 -1.74 -15.27
C MET A 153 14.32 -1.15 -16.43
N LYS A 154 13.72 -1.10 -17.61
CA LYS A 154 14.36 -0.52 -18.81
C LYS A 154 14.75 0.94 -18.61
N LEU A 155 13.83 1.78 -18.14
CA LEU A 155 14.11 3.21 -17.92
C LEU A 155 15.08 3.41 -16.76
N TYR A 156 15.01 2.54 -15.73
CA TYR A 156 15.93 2.55 -14.61
C TYR A 156 17.39 2.28 -15.08
N GLU A 157 17.60 1.23 -15.87
CA GLU A 157 18.90 0.86 -16.41
C GLU A 157 19.46 1.94 -17.37
N GLU A 158 18.59 2.55 -18.18
CA GLU A 158 18.97 3.68 -19.05
C GLU A 158 19.42 4.91 -18.26
N LYS A 159 18.74 5.22 -17.15
CA LYS A 159 19.05 6.38 -16.29
C LYS A 159 20.25 6.11 -15.37
N TYR A 160 20.43 4.87 -14.91
CA TYR A 160 21.47 4.47 -13.95
C TYR A 160 22.30 3.28 -14.43
N PRO A 161 23.08 3.41 -15.52
CA PRO A 161 23.75 2.29 -16.18
C PRO A 161 24.85 1.62 -15.32
N THR A 162 25.26 2.24 -14.22
CA THR A 162 26.27 1.71 -13.30
C THR A 162 25.69 0.95 -12.11
N LEU A 163 24.37 0.93 -11.97
CA LEU A 163 23.68 0.32 -10.84
C LEU A 163 22.99 -0.98 -11.31
N HIS A 164 23.66 -2.11 -11.20
CA HIS A 164 23.20 -3.40 -11.75
C HIS A 164 22.66 -4.39 -10.71
N SER A 165 22.34 -3.99 -9.47
CA SER A 165 21.83 -4.92 -8.46
C SER A 165 20.59 -4.39 -7.72
N GLU A 166 19.73 -5.31 -7.27
CA GLU A 166 18.57 -5.01 -6.42
C GLU A 166 18.93 -4.17 -5.19
N ALA A 167 20.09 -4.38 -4.60
CA ALA A 167 20.60 -3.60 -3.48
C ALA A 167 20.76 -2.11 -3.84
N SER A 168 21.04 -1.77 -5.09
CA SER A 168 21.23 -0.39 -5.53
C SER A 168 19.91 0.40 -5.57
N VAL A 169 18.79 -0.25 -5.93
CA VAL A 169 17.46 0.38 -5.93
C VAL A 169 17.07 0.80 -4.52
N SER A 170 17.33 -0.06 -3.52
CA SER A 170 16.98 0.20 -2.12
C SER A 170 17.81 1.32 -1.48
N TYR A 171 19.07 1.47 -1.86
CA TYR A 171 20.00 2.39 -1.17
C TYR A 171 20.17 3.75 -1.82
N THR A 172 19.92 3.89 -3.12
CA THR A 172 20.26 5.12 -3.86
C THR A 172 19.19 6.21 -3.73
N HIS A 173 17.94 5.85 -3.49
CA HIS A 173 16.81 6.78 -3.44
C HIS A 173 16.35 7.11 -2.01
N LEU A 174 16.98 6.50 -0.99
CA LEU A 174 16.60 6.63 0.42
C LEU A 174 17.72 7.23 1.32
N ARG A 175 18.73 7.85 0.71
CA ARG A 175 19.74 8.64 1.41
C ARG A 175 19.49 10.12 1.33
#